data_025e56df6ebb1db13ecd2814ce101034
#
_entry.id   025e56df6ebb1db13ecd2814ce101034
#
_cell.length_a   1.000
_cell.length_b   1.000
_cell.length_c   1.000
_cell.angle_alpha   90.00
_cell.angle_beta   90.00
_cell.angle_gamma   90.00
#
_symmetry.space_group_name_H-M   'P 1'
#
loop_
_entity.id
_entity.type
_entity.pdbx_description
1 polymer ?
#
loop_
_entity_poly.entity_id
_entity_poly.type
_entity_poly.pdbx_seq_one_letter_code
_entity_poly.pdbx_strand_id
1 'polypeptide(L)'
;MKPNLSPLRELLIILVLFLLSPSTVGLHDTNSVTLLSMLKKSAGIYKDPLRQVGLERTVLVTGCNHGFLNHLHNFKCFCDRIGLKFLVIALDEKSHLHLSRNTDIYAYHMVTDPTSTAPIVEDHSAEFRSDQFNLITTRKKEAVHDILLLGYDVLFSDTDVAIIRDPMPYLLWSNVDYVHSVNIPCSK
;
A
#
# COMPACT_ATOMS: atom_id res chain seq x y z
N MET A 1 25.55 -38.52 5.55
CA MET A 1 25.22 -38.86 4.17
C MET A 1 23.87 -38.23 3.84
N LYS A 2 23.85 -37.23 2.97
CA LYS A 2 22.59 -36.67 2.46
C LYS A 2 22.09 -37.54 1.33
N PRO A 3 20.82 -37.92 1.24
CA PRO A 3 20.30 -38.68 0.12
C PRO A 3 20.32 -37.80 -1.14
N ASN A 4 21.00 -38.28 -2.16
CA ASN A 4 21.09 -37.65 -3.46
C ASN A 4 19.75 -37.89 -4.20
N LEU A 5 18.86 -36.91 -4.18
CA LEU A 5 17.60 -36.95 -4.93
C LEU A 5 17.94 -36.80 -6.42
N SER A 6 17.43 -37.67 -7.25
CA SER A 6 17.65 -37.63 -8.70
C SER A 6 17.05 -36.35 -9.30
N PRO A 7 17.67 -35.74 -10.34
CA PRO A 7 17.21 -34.49 -10.94
C PRO A 7 15.77 -34.54 -11.48
N LEU A 8 15.28 -35.74 -11.81
CA LEU A 8 13.88 -35.97 -12.20
C LEU A 8 12.87 -35.73 -11.06
N ARG A 9 13.28 -35.97 -9.80
CA ARG A 9 12.43 -35.76 -8.65
C ARG A 9 12.32 -34.27 -8.27
N GLU A 10 13.39 -33.53 -8.44
CA GLU A 10 13.38 -32.06 -8.26
C GLU A 10 12.53 -31.38 -9.34
N LEU A 11 12.63 -31.85 -10.60
CA LEU A 11 11.80 -31.32 -11.69
C LEU A 11 10.31 -31.61 -11.46
N LEU A 12 9.99 -32.78 -10.90
CA LEU A 12 8.60 -33.15 -10.57
C LEU A 12 8.05 -32.31 -9.43
N ILE A 13 8.86 -32.01 -8.40
CA ILE A 13 8.45 -31.15 -7.27
C ILE A 13 8.23 -29.71 -7.75
N ILE A 14 9.09 -29.18 -8.61
CA ILE A 14 8.92 -27.85 -9.21
C ILE A 14 7.68 -27.82 -10.10
N LEU A 15 7.44 -28.86 -10.89
CA LEU A 15 6.24 -28.94 -11.74
C LEU A 15 4.95 -29.05 -10.91
N VAL A 16 4.96 -29.82 -9.82
CA VAL A 16 3.81 -29.93 -8.90
C VAL A 16 3.58 -28.63 -8.13
N LEU A 17 4.64 -27.92 -7.73
CA LEU A 17 4.51 -26.58 -7.13
C LEU A 17 3.98 -25.54 -8.13
N PHE A 18 4.31 -25.66 -9.41
CA PHE A 18 3.75 -24.81 -10.47
C PHE A 18 2.28 -25.14 -10.79
N LEU A 19 1.87 -26.41 -10.65
CA LEU A 19 0.48 -26.85 -10.84
C LEU A 19 -0.40 -26.62 -9.59
N LEU A 20 0.23 -26.46 -8.40
CA LEU A 20 -0.43 -26.09 -7.14
C LEU A 20 -0.33 -24.60 -6.85
N SER A 21 0.28 -23.82 -7.73
CA SER A 21 0.10 -22.37 -7.68
C SER A 21 -1.40 -22.10 -7.70
N PRO A 22 -1.95 -21.39 -6.70
CA PRO A 22 -3.33 -20.99 -6.78
C PRO A 22 -3.48 -20.33 -8.14
N SER A 23 -4.41 -20.85 -8.92
CA SER A 23 -4.80 -20.33 -10.21
C SER A 23 -4.67 -18.82 -10.13
N THR A 24 -3.89 -18.20 -10.98
CA THR A 24 -3.88 -16.77 -11.20
C THR A 24 -5.34 -16.42 -11.44
N VAL A 25 -6.03 -16.09 -10.35
CA VAL A 25 -7.33 -15.45 -10.41
C VAL A 25 -7.06 -14.27 -11.33
N GLY A 26 -7.64 -14.32 -12.50
CA GLY A 26 -7.42 -13.32 -13.52
C GLY A 26 -7.89 -11.98 -12.95
N LEU A 27 -6.96 -11.25 -12.36
CA LEU A 27 -7.08 -9.83 -12.09
C LEU A 27 -7.02 -9.09 -13.43
N HIS A 28 -7.91 -9.43 -14.34
CA HIS A 28 -8.28 -8.63 -15.49
C HIS A 28 -9.41 -7.67 -15.09
N ASP A 29 -9.29 -7.12 -13.90
CA ASP A 29 -10.17 -6.07 -13.47
C ASP A 29 -9.55 -4.72 -13.86
N THR A 30 -10.37 -3.86 -14.48
CA THR A 30 -10.02 -2.47 -14.82
C THR A 30 -9.41 -1.73 -13.62
N ASN A 31 -9.77 -2.10 -12.40
CA ASN A 31 -9.25 -1.56 -11.16
C ASN A 31 -7.76 -1.85 -10.96
N SER A 32 -7.29 -3.06 -11.25
CA SER A 32 -5.88 -3.43 -11.11
C SER A 32 -4.99 -2.70 -12.11
N VAL A 33 -5.47 -2.49 -13.33
CA VAL A 33 -4.75 -1.71 -14.36
C VAL A 33 -4.63 -0.25 -13.92
N THR A 34 -5.69 0.30 -13.35
CA THR A 34 -5.70 1.67 -12.84
C THR A 34 -4.76 1.83 -11.66
N LEU A 35 -4.80 0.92 -10.68
CA LEU A 35 -3.89 0.91 -9.52
C LEU A 35 -2.43 0.83 -9.97
N LEU A 36 -2.10 -0.11 -10.86
CA LEU A 36 -0.74 -0.27 -11.38
C LEU A 36 -0.24 0.98 -12.11
N SER A 37 -1.11 1.67 -12.87
CA SER A 37 -0.77 2.93 -13.52
C SER A 37 -0.45 4.03 -12.52
N MET A 38 -1.20 4.12 -11.42
CA MET A 38 -0.97 5.09 -10.36
C MET A 38 0.29 4.77 -9.55
N LEU A 39 0.55 3.50 -9.24
CA LEU A 39 1.78 3.06 -8.59
C LEU A 39 3.02 3.43 -9.38
N LYS A 40 3.02 3.25 -10.70
CA LYS A 40 4.13 3.66 -11.58
C LYS A 40 4.42 5.17 -11.53
N LYS A 41 3.41 5.99 -11.27
CA LYS A 41 3.54 7.45 -11.19
C LYS A 41 3.93 7.94 -9.79
N SER A 42 3.50 7.24 -8.75
CA SER A 42 3.70 7.61 -7.34
C SER A 42 4.89 6.91 -6.69
N ALA A 43 5.34 5.78 -7.23
CA ALA A 43 6.56 5.13 -6.77
C ALA A 43 7.74 6.09 -6.92
N GLY A 44 8.38 6.41 -5.81
CA GLY A 44 9.53 7.30 -5.79
C GLY A 44 10.72 6.63 -6.44
N ILE A 45 11.53 7.42 -7.14
CA ILE A 45 12.86 7.00 -7.59
C ILE A 45 13.80 7.17 -6.39
N TYR A 46 13.76 6.23 -5.47
CA TYR A 46 14.71 6.19 -4.36
C TYR A 46 15.94 5.43 -4.82
N LYS A 47 16.96 6.16 -5.24
CA LYS A 47 18.28 5.58 -5.51
C LYS A 47 19.04 5.48 -4.19
N ASP A 48 18.97 4.34 -3.53
CA ASP A 48 19.97 4.01 -2.53
C ASP A 48 21.26 3.65 -3.26
N PRO A 49 22.37 4.43 -3.08
CA PRO A 49 23.65 4.11 -3.70
C PRO A 49 24.21 2.75 -3.24
N LEU A 50 23.72 2.17 -2.15
CA LEU A 50 24.14 0.89 -1.61
C LEU A 50 23.27 -0.28 -2.07
N ARG A 51 22.09 -0.01 -2.64
CA ARG A 51 21.15 -1.02 -3.13
C ARG A 51 20.83 -0.78 -4.60
N GLN A 52 21.42 -1.57 -5.45
CA GLN A 52 21.11 -1.57 -6.89
C GLN A 52 19.78 -2.27 -7.24
N VAL A 53 19.04 -2.77 -6.25
CA VAL A 53 17.85 -3.59 -6.45
C VAL A 53 16.74 -3.16 -5.49
N GLY A 54 15.60 -2.73 -6.00
CA GLY A 54 14.33 -2.72 -5.26
C GLY A 54 13.70 -1.37 -4.95
N LEU A 55 14.43 -0.26 -4.92
CA LEU A 55 13.89 1.04 -4.52
C LEU A 55 12.91 1.68 -5.53
N GLU A 56 13.01 1.31 -6.79
CA GLU A 56 12.09 1.78 -7.84
C GLU A 56 10.65 1.27 -7.64
N ARG A 57 10.46 0.33 -6.71
CA ARG A 57 9.16 -0.29 -6.41
C ARG A 57 8.57 0.12 -5.09
N THR A 58 9.20 0.99 -4.33
CA THR A 58 8.67 1.43 -3.04
C THR A 58 7.73 2.62 -3.23
N VAL A 59 6.55 2.55 -2.65
CA VAL A 59 5.55 3.62 -2.68
C VAL A 59 5.15 4.02 -1.27
N LEU A 60 5.11 5.33 -1.01
CA LEU A 60 4.46 5.87 0.18
C LEU A 60 2.94 5.85 -0.05
N VAL A 61 2.22 5.21 0.83
CA VAL A 61 0.77 5.04 0.73
C VAL A 61 0.10 5.60 1.97
N THR A 62 -1.00 6.30 1.78
CA THR A 62 -1.92 6.68 2.84
C THR A 62 -3.35 6.36 2.45
N GLY A 63 -4.24 6.22 3.43
CA GLY A 63 -5.66 5.98 3.18
C GLY A 63 -6.51 7.00 3.90
N CYS A 64 -7.49 7.59 3.20
CA CYS A 64 -8.44 8.49 3.86
C CYS A 64 -9.86 8.35 3.29
N ASN A 65 -10.84 8.64 4.13
CA ASN A 65 -12.20 8.95 3.73
C ASN A 65 -12.40 10.48 3.71
N HIS A 66 -13.55 10.94 3.27
CA HIS A 66 -13.84 12.36 3.11
C HIS A 66 -13.70 13.15 4.42
N GLY A 67 -14.03 12.55 5.58
CA GLY A 67 -13.90 13.20 6.88
C GLY A 67 -12.45 13.55 7.28
N PHE A 68 -11.45 12.92 6.64
CA PHE A 68 -10.03 13.13 6.91
C PHE A 68 -9.29 13.95 5.83
N LEU A 69 -10.01 14.58 4.90
CA LEU A 69 -9.38 15.37 3.82
C LEU A 69 -8.50 16.52 4.33
N ASN A 70 -8.88 17.18 5.43
CA ASN A 70 -8.06 18.23 6.00
C ASN A 70 -6.70 17.71 6.49
N HIS A 71 -6.67 16.50 7.09
CA HIS A 71 -5.42 15.84 7.48
C HIS A 71 -4.61 15.46 6.25
N LEU A 72 -5.25 14.95 5.19
CA LEU A 72 -4.60 14.62 3.94
C LEU A 72 -3.96 15.86 3.29
N HIS A 73 -4.63 17.00 3.26
CA HIS A 73 -4.05 18.24 2.72
C HIS A 73 -2.83 18.69 3.52
N ASN A 74 -2.86 18.56 4.84
CA ASN A 74 -1.72 18.85 5.69
C ASN A 74 -0.58 17.85 5.42
N PHE A 75 -0.87 16.55 5.34
CA PHE A 75 0.09 15.51 4.96
C PHE A 75 0.76 15.81 3.62
N LYS A 76 -0.04 16.17 2.59
CA LYS A 76 0.47 16.59 1.28
C LYS A 76 1.43 17.77 1.39
N CYS A 77 1.08 18.79 2.17
CA CYS A 77 1.92 19.97 2.37
C CYS A 77 3.32 19.60 2.90
N PHE A 78 3.43 18.64 3.83
CA PHE A 78 4.71 18.15 4.32
C PHE A 78 5.45 17.34 3.27
N CYS A 79 4.78 16.46 2.55
CA CYS A 79 5.39 15.67 1.47
C CYS A 79 5.93 16.56 0.35
N ASP A 80 5.16 17.58 -0.08
CA ASP A 80 5.57 18.50 -1.14
C ASP A 80 6.86 19.29 -0.78
N ARG A 81 7.00 19.71 0.49
CA ARG A 81 8.18 20.43 0.97
C ARG A 81 9.49 19.65 0.81
N ILE A 82 9.40 18.33 0.84
CA ILE A 82 10.57 17.43 0.72
C ILE A 82 10.61 16.68 -0.61
N GLY A 83 9.68 16.99 -1.54
CA GLY A 83 9.59 16.34 -2.85
C GLY A 83 9.17 14.85 -2.80
N LEU A 84 8.51 14.43 -1.72
CA LEU A 84 8.10 13.05 -1.52
C LEU A 84 6.74 12.80 -2.19
N LYS A 85 6.70 11.86 -3.15
CA LYS A 85 5.47 11.43 -3.80
C LYS A 85 4.77 10.38 -2.95
N PHE A 86 3.46 10.32 -3.06
CA PHE A 86 2.64 9.33 -2.37
C PHE A 86 1.38 8.97 -3.17
N LEU A 87 0.80 7.82 -2.83
CA LEU A 87 -0.49 7.35 -3.34
C LEU A 87 -1.54 7.45 -2.23
N VAL A 88 -2.69 7.98 -2.55
CA VAL A 88 -3.85 8.00 -1.65
C VAL A 88 -4.81 6.87 -2.01
N ILE A 89 -5.21 6.09 -1.02
CA ILE A 89 -6.35 5.18 -1.13
C ILE A 89 -7.59 5.94 -0.68
N ALA A 90 -8.46 6.27 -1.64
CA ALA A 90 -9.76 6.86 -1.36
C ALA A 90 -10.70 5.76 -0.87
N LEU A 91 -11.14 5.84 0.38
CA LEU A 91 -11.89 4.78 1.06
C LEU A 91 -13.40 4.92 0.89
N ASP A 92 -13.87 6.05 0.39
CA ASP A 92 -15.27 6.34 0.07
C ASP A 92 -15.38 7.11 -1.25
N GLU A 93 -16.56 7.06 -1.86
CA GLU A 93 -16.85 7.71 -3.15
C GLU A 93 -16.65 9.22 -3.10
N LYS A 94 -17.03 9.86 -2.01
CA LYS A 94 -16.95 11.31 -1.87
C LYS A 94 -15.52 11.82 -1.80
N SER A 95 -14.64 11.09 -1.10
CA SER A 95 -13.20 11.37 -1.10
C SER A 95 -12.60 11.14 -2.48
N HIS A 96 -13.01 10.07 -3.17
CA HIS A 96 -12.55 9.80 -4.54
C HIS A 96 -12.93 10.92 -5.51
N LEU A 97 -14.19 11.35 -5.51
CA LEU A 97 -14.68 12.44 -6.36
C LEU A 97 -13.96 13.77 -6.05
N HIS A 98 -13.67 14.05 -4.77
CA HIS A 98 -12.91 15.22 -4.38
C HIS A 98 -11.47 15.17 -4.91
N LEU A 99 -10.79 14.03 -4.74
CA LEU A 99 -9.39 13.86 -5.12
C LEU A 99 -9.19 13.75 -6.63
N SER A 100 -10.14 13.18 -7.38
CA SER A 100 -10.07 13.06 -8.83
C SER A 100 -10.09 14.42 -9.55
N ARG A 101 -10.58 15.46 -8.90
CA ARG A 101 -10.54 16.84 -9.38
C ARG A 101 -9.21 17.54 -9.13
N ASN A 102 -8.32 16.90 -8.38
CA ASN A 102 -7.04 17.43 -7.95
C ASN A 102 -5.92 16.70 -8.70
N THR A 103 -5.34 17.33 -9.71
CA THR A 103 -4.35 16.68 -10.59
C THR A 103 -3.02 16.40 -9.91
N ASP A 104 -2.78 16.99 -8.73
CA ASP A 104 -1.51 16.87 -8.00
C ASP A 104 -1.50 15.70 -6.99
N ILE A 105 -2.63 15.00 -6.85
CA ILE A 105 -2.76 13.86 -5.94
C ILE A 105 -3.07 12.60 -6.73
N TYR A 106 -2.21 11.60 -6.60
CA TYR A 106 -2.51 10.26 -7.12
C TYR A 106 -3.44 9.56 -6.15
N ALA A 107 -4.70 9.40 -6.53
CA ALA A 107 -5.72 8.75 -5.70
C ALA A 107 -6.31 7.53 -6.39
N TYR A 108 -6.29 6.40 -5.70
CA TYR A 108 -6.93 5.17 -6.13
C TYR A 108 -8.17 4.92 -5.28
N HIS A 109 -9.30 4.66 -5.92
CA HIS A 109 -10.54 4.30 -5.26
C HIS A 109 -10.64 2.78 -5.13
N MET A 110 -10.75 2.30 -3.90
CA MET A 110 -11.12 0.91 -3.67
C MET A 110 -12.61 0.73 -3.96
N VAL A 111 -12.91 0.37 -5.20
CA VAL A 111 -14.30 0.06 -5.59
C VAL A 111 -14.70 -1.24 -4.88
N THR A 112 -15.66 -1.15 -3.99
CA THR A 112 -16.40 -2.33 -3.54
C THR A 112 -17.34 -2.75 -4.67
N ASP A 113 -17.40 -4.04 -4.97
CA ASP A 113 -18.35 -4.59 -5.92
C ASP A 113 -19.76 -4.03 -5.61
N PRO A 114 -20.42 -3.33 -6.54
CA PRO A 114 -21.74 -2.75 -6.30
C PRO A 114 -22.81 -3.80 -5.99
N THR A 115 -22.54 -5.08 -6.28
CA THR A 115 -23.40 -6.22 -5.90
C THR A 115 -23.08 -6.78 -4.53
N SER A 116 -21.97 -6.32 -3.93
CA SER A 116 -21.53 -6.79 -2.61
C SER A 116 -22.41 -6.19 -1.50
N THR A 117 -22.80 -7.04 -0.55
CA THR A 117 -23.42 -6.62 0.72
C THR A 117 -22.38 -6.19 1.77
N ALA A 118 -21.11 -6.02 1.36
CA ALA A 118 -20.04 -5.64 2.28
C ALA A 118 -20.29 -4.23 2.84
N PRO A 119 -19.91 -3.99 4.11
CA PRO A 119 -20.05 -2.68 4.73
C PRO A 119 -19.32 -1.59 3.93
N ILE A 120 -19.93 -0.42 3.82
CA ILE A 120 -19.41 0.75 3.13
C ILE A 120 -18.75 1.67 4.13
N VAL A 121 -17.58 2.21 3.78
CA VAL A 121 -16.91 3.24 4.57
C VAL A 121 -17.70 4.55 4.43
N GLU A 122 -18.11 5.10 5.57
CA GLU A 122 -18.84 6.37 5.63
C GLU A 122 -17.91 7.56 5.38
N ASP A 123 -18.49 8.66 4.93
CA ASP A 123 -17.76 9.86 4.49
C ASP A 123 -17.34 10.81 5.65
N HIS A 124 -17.66 10.46 6.88
CA HIS A 124 -17.31 11.24 8.07
C HIS A 124 -16.20 10.59 8.91
N SER A 125 -15.63 11.33 9.84
CA SER A 125 -14.63 10.81 10.77
C SER A 125 -15.24 9.75 11.68
N ALA A 126 -14.59 8.61 11.77
CA ALA A 126 -15.01 7.53 12.63
C ALA A 126 -14.47 7.72 14.06
N GLU A 127 -15.31 7.43 15.04
CA GLU A 127 -14.89 7.36 16.43
C GLU A 127 -13.93 6.19 16.65
N PHE A 128 -12.90 6.38 17.47
CA PHE A 128 -11.90 5.36 17.77
C PHE A 128 -12.54 4.08 18.32
N ARG A 129 -12.20 2.94 17.73
CA ARG A 129 -12.75 1.62 18.04
C ARG A 129 -14.22 1.38 17.65
N SER A 130 -14.86 2.28 16.95
CA SER A 130 -16.18 2.03 16.37
C SER A 130 -16.08 0.99 15.23
N ASP A 131 -17.23 0.46 14.81
CA ASP A 131 -17.29 -0.46 13.66
C ASP A 131 -16.78 0.22 12.39
N GLN A 132 -17.07 1.49 12.18
CA GLN A 132 -16.54 2.28 11.07
C GLN A 132 -15.03 2.44 11.14
N PHE A 133 -14.46 2.69 12.33
CA PHE A 133 -13.01 2.75 12.51
C PHE A 133 -12.35 1.40 12.16
N ASN A 134 -12.94 0.29 12.61
CA ASN A 134 -12.45 -1.05 12.31
C ASN A 134 -12.53 -1.34 10.81
N LEU A 135 -13.63 -0.93 10.15
CA LEU A 135 -13.80 -1.07 8.71
C LEU A 135 -12.75 -0.28 7.94
N ILE A 136 -12.55 1.00 8.27
CA ILE A 136 -11.51 1.86 7.68
C ILE A 136 -10.13 1.19 7.80
N THR A 137 -9.79 0.70 8.99
CA THR A 137 -8.52 0.04 9.25
C THR A 137 -8.35 -1.24 8.42
N THR A 138 -9.43 -2.01 8.25
CA THR A 138 -9.42 -3.22 7.42
C THR A 138 -9.22 -2.87 5.96
N ARG A 139 -9.93 -1.89 5.42
CA ARG A 139 -9.79 -1.44 4.04
C ARG A 139 -8.38 -0.92 3.72
N LYS A 140 -7.76 -0.21 4.66
CA LYS A 140 -6.36 0.22 4.53
C LYS A 140 -5.41 -0.98 4.38
N LYS A 141 -5.61 -2.05 5.18
CA LYS A 141 -4.80 -3.27 5.10
C LYS A 141 -5.02 -4.04 3.79
N GLU A 142 -6.27 -4.14 3.34
CA GLU A 142 -6.60 -4.76 2.05
C GLU A 142 -5.89 -4.03 0.89
N ALA A 143 -5.92 -2.70 0.89
CA ALA A 143 -5.23 -1.90 -0.13
C ALA A 143 -3.72 -2.12 -0.12
N VAL A 144 -3.10 -2.18 1.06
CA VAL A 144 -1.66 -2.49 1.20
C VAL A 144 -1.36 -3.88 0.65
N HIS A 145 -2.19 -4.87 0.97
CA HIS A 145 -2.05 -6.23 0.46
C HIS A 145 -2.11 -6.28 -1.07
N ASP A 146 -3.07 -5.59 -1.69
CA ASP A 146 -3.21 -5.55 -3.16
C ASP A 146 -1.98 -4.91 -3.83
N ILE A 147 -1.43 -3.86 -3.22
CA ILE A 147 -0.21 -3.21 -3.72
C ILE A 147 1.00 -4.15 -3.62
N LEU A 148 1.13 -4.88 -2.51
CA LEU A 148 2.19 -5.88 -2.33
C LEU A 148 2.08 -7.02 -3.35
N LEU A 149 0.87 -7.49 -3.68
CA LEU A 149 0.63 -8.49 -4.72
C LEU A 149 1.06 -8.01 -6.12
N LEU A 150 1.02 -6.70 -6.37
CA LEU A 150 1.53 -6.10 -7.61
C LEU A 150 3.06 -5.95 -7.62
N GLY A 151 3.75 -6.41 -6.58
CA GLY A 151 5.21 -6.44 -6.47
C GLY A 151 5.83 -5.10 -6.07
N TYR A 152 5.09 -4.24 -5.38
CA TYR A 152 5.60 -3.00 -4.81
C TYR A 152 5.83 -3.14 -3.31
N ASP A 153 6.93 -2.57 -2.83
CA ASP A 153 7.14 -2.36 -1.40
C ASP A 153 6.30 -1.16 -0.93
N VAL A 154 5.76 -1.23 0.27
CA VAL A 154 4.85 -0.21 0.80
C VAL A 154 5.41 0.42 2.07
N LEU A 155 5.57 1.74 2.06
CA LEU A 155 5.62 2.54 3.27
C LEU A 155 4.22 3.09 3.54
N PHE A 156 3.53 2.53 4.53
CA PHE A 156 2.21 3.03 4.92
C PHE A 156 2.33 4.08 6.03
N SER A 157 1.63 5.20 5.88
CA SER A 157 1.51 6.25 6.88
C SER A 157 0.07 6.73 7.00
N ASP A 158 -0.39 7.00 8.21
CA ASP A 158 -1.66 7.70 8.41
C ASP A 158 -1.56 9.18 8.02
N THR A 159 -2.69 9.81 7.72
CA THR A 159 -2.77 11.20 7.25
C THR A 159 -2.49 12.25 8.32
N ASP A 160 -2.51 11.87 9.60
CA ASP A 160 -2.22 12.73 10.75
C ASP A 160 -0.72 12.79 11.12
N VAL A 161 0.13 12.20 10.28
CA VAL A 161 1.59 12.21 10.45
C VAL A 161 2.22 13.35 9.66
N ALA A 162 3.14 14.09 10.28
CA ALA A 162 3.95 15.11 9.62
C ALA A 162 5.33 14.54 9.23
N ILE A 163 5.56 14.32 7.93
CA ILE A 163 6.83 13.83 7.41
C ILE A 163 7.74 15.04 7.15
N ILE A 164 8.71 15.27 8.04
CA ILE A 164 9.59 16.47 7.98
C ILE A 164 10.88 16.24 7.19
N ARG A 165 11.22 15.01 6.86
CA ARG A 165 12.34 14.60 6.01
C ARG A 165 12.07 13.24 5.39
N ASP A 166 12.76 12.91 4.30
CA ASP A 166 12.62 11.62 3.63
C ASP A 166 12.92 10.46 4.60
N PRO A 167 11.95 9.59 4.88
CA PRO A 167 12.13 8.47 5.80
C PRO A 167 12.84 7.27 5.16
N MET A 168 12.87 7.19 3.83
CA MET A 168 13.33 6.01 3.11
C MET A 168 14.74 5.58 3.46
N PRO A 169 15.75 6.48 3.57
CA PRO A 169 17.11 6.08 3.95
C PRO A 169 17.20 5.42 5.32
N TYR A 170 16.21 5.62 6.17
CA TYR A 170 16.19 5.07 7.54
C TYR A 170 15.39 3.77 7.67
N LEU A 171 14.50 3.49 6.71
CA LEU A 171 13.58 2.35 6.77
C LEU A 171 14.02 1.19 5.87
N LEU A 172 14.91 1.44 4.91
CA LEU A 172 15.35 0.45 3.94
C LEU A 172 16.46 -0.43 4.54
N TRP A 173 16.06 -1.48 5.24
CA TRP A 173 16.98 -2.47 5.80
C TRP A 173 16.93 -3.76 4.97
N SER A 174 18.10 -4.21 4.52
CA SER A 174 18.26 -5.26 3.48
C SER A 174 17.76 -6.65 3.87
N ASN A 175 17.54 -6.91 5.14
CA ASN A 175 17.29 -8.24 5.69
C ASN A 175 16.03 -8.29 6.57
N VAL A 176 15.11 -7.35 6.36
CA VAL A 176 13.86 -7.26 7.14
C VAL A 176 12.69 -7.10 6.18
N ASP A 177 11.72 -8.02 6.27
CA ASP A 177 10.52 -8.01 5.42
C ASP A 177 9.44 -7.06 5.93
N TYR A 178 9.49 -6.71 7.23
CA TYR A 178 8.50 -5.86 7.86
C TYR A 178 9.10 -4.99 8.95
N VAL A 179 8.79 -3.69 8.90
CA VAL A 179 9.19 -2.69 9.91
C VAL A 179 7.96 -1.91 10.35
N HIS A 180 7.79 -1.70 11.64
CA HIS A 180 6.73 -0.85 12.15
C HIS A 180 7.23 0.06 13.27
N SER A 181 6.56 1.19 13.46
CA SER A 181 6.80 2.08 14.60
C SER A 181 6.26 1.44 15.88
N VAL A 182 7.01 1.60 16.97
CA VAL A 182 6.58 1.15 18.29
C VAL A 182 6.00 2.34 19.06
N ASN A 183 4.74 2.21 19.46
CA ASN A 183 4.04 3.25 20.23
C ASN A 183 4.15 3.04 21.75
N ILE A 184 5.31 2.54 22.20
CA ILE A 184 5.60 2.34 23.62
C ILE A 184 6.84 3.17 23.95
N PRO A 185 6.84 3.97 25.02
CA PRO A 185 8.05 4.64 25.48
C PRO A 185 9.17 3.62 25.70
N CYS A 186 10.33 3.85 25.10
CA CYS A 186 11.50 3.03 25.43
C CYS A 186 11.75 3.16 26.93
N SER A 187 11.57 2.08 27.68
CA SER A 187 12.04 2.03 29.06
C SER A 187 13.56 2.25 29.04
N LYS A 188 14.02 3.26 29.77
CA LYS A 188 15.45 3.51 29.97
C LYS A 188 16.06 2.40 30.79
#